data_689f0836c29fd9f5578e63c682366ee6
#
_entry.id   689f0836c29fd9f5578e63c682366ee6
#
_cell.length_a   1.000
_cell.length_b   1.000
_cell.length_c   1.000
_cell.angle_alpha   90.00
_cell.angle_beta   90.00
_cell.angle_gamma   90.00
#
_symmetry.space_group_name_H-M   'P 1'
#
loop_
_entity.id
_entity.type
_entity.pdbx_description
1 polymer ?
#
loop_
_entity_poly.entity_id
_entity_poly.type
_entity_poly.pdbx_seq_one_letter_code
_entity_poly.pdbx_strand_id
1 'polypeptide(L)'
;MKQTILHIGLEKTGTTSIQYLLRQNREQLLKSSVLVSEQAASGNNFHLAIASYSPFREDGLTRALRLTSAEKLEGFRKREFDALAAEIQATSPAKLILSSEHFQSRLLSLADIKQLRSSLEQAGCSNFRILVYLRDPLKIAMSHHGMAIKKGIHVTESFYRPEHPRISHIVNHRQTLENWSAVFGDENMDVRLYPEASGSEVLISDFLETVGIEQSQLDMSKQEVRNVNLSAVALEALNQLNAKSDRVRLLAEDRWLFHQLE
;
A
#
# COMPACT_ATOMS: atom_id res chain seq x y z
N MET A 1 -23.92 2.49 -2.10
CA MET A 1 -22.82 2.98 -1.25
C MET A 1 -22.68 4.48 -1.39
N LYS A 2 -22.38 5.22 -0.33
CA LYS A 2 -22.34 6.70 -0.37
C LYS A 2 -20.95 7.27 -0.67
N GLN A 3 -19.85 6.58 -0.25
CA GLN A 3 -18.49 7.08 -0.45
C GLN A 3 -17.47 5.93 -0.52
N THR A 4 -16.52 6.02 -1.45
CA THR A 4 -15.35 5.13 -1.53
C THR A 4 -14.07 5.92 -1.33
N ILE A 5 -13.30 5.57 -0.32
CA ILE A 5 -12.00 6.16 -0.04
C ILE A 5 -10.91 5.19 -0.47
N LEU A 6 -10.05 5.61 -1.39
CA LEU A 6 -8.86 4.90 -1.80
C LEU A 6 -7.65 5.57 -1.16
N HIS A 7 -7.08 4.96 -0.12
CA HIS A 7 -5.79 5.35 0.43
C HIS A 7 -4.69 4.65 -0.37
N ILE A 8 -4.02 5.41 -1.23
CA ILE A 8 -3.08 4.87 -2.23
C ILE A 8 -1.62 4.81 -1.77
N GLY A 9 -1.34 5.14 -0.54
CA GLY A 9 0.01 5.17 0.03
C GLY A 9 0.51 6.61 0.11
N LEU A 10 1.79 6.89 -0.10
CA LEU A 10 2.88 6.16 -0.75
C LEU A 10 3.46 5.02 0.12
N GLU A 11 4.40 4.24 -0.46
CA GLU A 11 5.26 3.39 0.34
C GLU A 11 6.07 4.26 1.33
N LYS A 12 6.33 3.74 2.54
CA LYS A 12 7.09 4.44 3.60
C LYS A 12 6.43 5.70 4.18
N THR A 13 5.11 5.79 4.11
CA THR A 13 4.29 6.84 4.76
C THR A 13 3.39 6.27 5.87
N GLY A 14 3.81 5.21 6.55
CA GLY A 14 3.08 4.64 7.68
C GLY A 14 1.80 3.88 7.31
N THR A 15 1.65 3.45 6.05
CA THR A 15 0.51 2.66 5.55
C THR A 15 0.22 1.44 6.42
N THR A 16 1.26 0.74 6.88
CA THR A 16 1.13 -0.43 7.76
C THR A 16 0.38 -0.11 9.05
N SER A 17 0.68 1.02 9.70
CA SER A 17 0.01 1.42 10.94
C SER A 17 -1.48 1.73 10.71
N ILE A 18 -1.81 2.44 9.61
CA ILE A 18 -3.18 2.73 9.21
C ILE A 18 -3.93 1.42 8.92
N GLN A 19 -3.37 0.56 8.10
CA GLN A 19 -3.97 -0.73 7.72
C GLN A 19 -4.18 -1.65 8.92
N TYR A 20 -3.21 -1.67 9.84
CA TYR A 20 -3.31 -2.43 11.08
C TYR A 20 -4.48 -1.92 11.95
N LEU A 21 -4.56 -0.61 12.18
CA LEU A 21 -5.65 -0.01 12.95
C LEU A 21 -7.02 -0.31 12.33
N LEU A 22 -7.17 -0.11 11.03
CA LEU A 22 -8.42 -0.39 10.31
C LEU A 22 -8.84 -1.85 10.45
N ARG A 23 -7.91 -2.78 10.26
CA ARG A 23 -8.16 -4.21 10.38
C ARG A 23 -8.57 -4.63 11.79
N GLN A 24 -7.86 -4.13 12.80
CA GLN A 24 -8.14 -4.47 14.21
C GLN A 24 -9.50 -3.93 14.68
N ASN A 25 -9.98 -2.87 14.06
CA ASN A 25 -11.26 -2.24 14.41
C ASN A 25 -12.37 -2.51 13.38
N ARG A 26 -12.20 -3.48 12.49
CA ARG A 26 -13.08 -3.73 11.36
C ARG A 26 -14.54 -3.95 11.77
N GLU A 27 -14.80 -4.78 12.78
CA GLU A 27 -16.16 -5.04 13.27
C GLU A 27 -16.81 -3.78 13.87
N GLN A 28 -16.03 -2.99 14.58
CA GLN A 28 -16.46 -1.72 15.17
C GLN A 28 -16.83 -0.70 14.08
N LEU A 29 -15.95 -0.58 13.07
CA LEU A 29 -16.16 0.28 11.91
C LEU A 29 -17.43 -0.13 11.13
N LEU A 30 -17.65 -1.43 10.95
CA LEU A 30 -18.84 -1.93 10.27
C LEU A 30 -20.14 -1.55 11.01
N LYS A 31 -20.15 -1.57 12.34
CA LYS A 31 -21.29 -1.10 13.15
C LYS A 31 -21.60 0.38 12.89
N SER A 32 -20.60 1.17 12.51
CA SER A 32 -20.74 2.57 12.11
C SER A 32 -20.94 2.74 10.59
N SER A 33 -21.34 1.68 9.88
CA SER A 33 -21.51 1.65 8.42
C SER A 33 -20.26 1.99 7.63
N VAL A 34 -19.07 1.73 8.17
CA VAL A 34 -17.78 1.86 7.49
C VAL A 34 -17.24 0.45 7.21
N LEU A 35 -17.17 0.07 5.95
CA LEU A 35 -16.59 -1.19 5.51
C LEU A 35 -15.09 -1.04 5.29
N VAL A 36 -14.31 -1.88 5.96
CA VAL A 36 -12.92 -2.19 5.64
C VAL A 36 -12.91 -3.59 5.07
N SER A 37 -12.68 -3.75 3.77
CA SER A 37 -12.90 -5.01 3.07
C SER A 37 -12.03 -6.16 3.60
N GLU A 38 -12.62 -7.37 3.68
CA GLU A 38 -11.92 -8.63 4.00
C GLU A 38 -10.93 -9.05 2.92
N GLN A 39 -11.11 -8.55 1.69
CA GLN A 39 -10.10 -8.71 0.63
C GLN A 39 -8.73 -8.14 1.07
N ALA A 40 -8.71 -7.40 2.19
CA ALA A 40 -7.49 -7.03 2.91
C ALA A 40 -6.98 -8.14 3.85
N ALA A 41 -7.37 -9.41 3.68
CA ALA A 41 -6.96 -10.52 4.56
C ALA A 41 -5.44 -10.69 4.68
N SER A 42 -4.69 -10.24 3.67
CA SER A 42 -3.22 -10.15 3.69
C SER A 42 -2.68 -8.88 4.37
N GLY A 43 -3.55 -8.07 5.01
CA GLY A 43 -3.20 -6.82 5.68
C GLY A 43 -3.43 -5.56 4.88
N ASN A 44 -3.50 -5.63 3.55
CA ASN A 44 -3.81 -4.52 2.65
C ASN A 44 -4.53 -5.01 1.39
N ASN A 45 -5.04 -4.09 0.57
CA ASN A 45 -5.81 -4.42 -0.65
C ASN A 45 -4.93 -4.64 -1.90
N PHE A 46 -3.74 -5.23 -1.77
CA PHE A 46 -2.80 -5.37 -2.90
C PHE A 46 -3.34 -6.27 -4.03
N HIS A 47 -4.22 -7.22 -3.72
CA HIS A 47 -4.87 -8.06 -4.73
C HIS A 47 -5.66 -7.22 -5.74
N LEU A 48 -6.37 -6.18 -5.27
CA LEU A 48 -7.11 -5.28 -6.16
C LEU A 48 -6.17 -4.47 -7.06
N ALA A 49 -4.98 -4.08 -6.54
CA ALA A 49 -3.96 -3.42 -7.35
C ALA A 49 -3.44 -4.35 -8.45
N ILE A 50 -3.07 -5.60 -8.11
CA ILE A 50 -2.59 -6.57 -9.11
C ILE A 50 -3.68 -6.94 -10.11
N ALA A 51 -4.92 -7.14 -9.65
CA ALA A 51 -6.09 -7.39 -10.50
C ALA A 51 -6.36 -6.27 -11.52
N SER A 52 -5.82 -5.09 -11.28
CA SER A 52 -6.00 -3.91 -12.14
C SER A 52 -4.90 -3.70 -13.18
N TYR A 53 -3.92 -4.60 -13.28
CA TYR A 53 -2.89 -4.50 -14.34
C TYR A 53 -3.52 -4.50 -15.73
N SER A 54 -3.14 -3.53 -16.55
CA SER A 54 -3.63 -3.38 -17.92
C SER A 54 -2.57 -2.73 -18.82
N PRO A 55 -1.92 -3.49 -19.71
CA PRO A 55 -2.07 -4.92 -19.95
C PRO A 55 -1.45 -5.80 -18.85
N PHE A 56 -1.62 -7.12 -18.98
CA PHE A 56 -0.91 -8.10 -18.14
C PHE A 56 0.59 -7.87 -18.23
N ARG A 57 1.25 -7.93 -17.08
CA ARG A 57 2.71 -7.95 -16.95
C ARG A 57 3.15 -8.92 -15.88
N GLU A 58 4.29 -9.53 -16.10
CA GLU A 58 4.88 -10.44 -15.14
C GLU A 58 5.84 -9.70 -14.21
N ASP A 59 5.61 -9.82 -12.90
CA ASP A 59 6.48 -9.31 -11.85
C ASP A 59 6.55 -10.28 -10.66
N GLY A 60 7.21 -9.89 -9.56
CA GLY A 60 7.32 -10.72 -8.36
C GLY A 60 5.97 -11.07 -7.75
N LEU A 61 4.98 -10.15 -7.80
CA LEU A 61 3.66 -10.37 -7.22
C LEU A 61 2.80 -11.27 -8.09
N THR A 62 2.78 -11.07 -9.41
CA THR A 62 2.05 -11.97 -10.32
C THR A 62 2.60 -13.37 -10.28
N ARG A 63 3.94 -13.53 -10.17
CA ARG A 63 4.57 -14.86 -9.97
C ARG A 63 4.15 -15.50 -8.65
N ALA A 64 4.17 -14.74 -7.55
CA ALA A 64 3.75 -15.23 -6.24
C ALA A 64 2.27 -15.68 -6.25
N LEU A 65 1.41 -14.99 -6.98
CA LEU A 65 -0.01 -15.32 -7.16
C LEU A 65 -0.24 -16.36 -8.28
N ARG A 66 0.83 -16.86 -8.94
CA ARG A 66 0.79 -17.81 -10.06
C ARG A 66 -0.03 -17.31 -11.26
N LEU A 67 -0.06 -16.00 -11.46
CA LEU A 67 -0.68 -15.35 -12.61
C LEU A 67 0.35 -15.31 -13.74
N THR A 68 0.27 -16.25 -14.67
CA THR A 68 1.27 -16.46 -15.73
C THR A 68 0.75 -16.09 -17.12
N SER A 69 -0.47 -15.55 -17.23
CA SER A 69 -1.07 -15.11 -18.50
C SER A 69 -2.13 -14.04 -18.27
N ALA A 70 -2.49 -13.33 -19.35
CA ALA A 70 -3.58 -12.36 -19.33
C ALA A 70 -4.94 -13.01 -18.96
N GLU A 71 -5.18 -14.23 -19.40
CA GLU A 71 -6.40 -14.99 -19.09
C GLU A 71 -6.49 -15.30 -17.58
N LYS A 72 -5.37 -15.73 -16.97
CA LYS A 72 -5.34 -15.96 -15.53
C LYS A 72 -5.53 -14.68 -14.73
N LEU A 73 -4.97 -13.55 -15.21
CA LEU A 73 -5.19 -12.24 -14.60
C LEU A 73 -6.66 -11.85 -14.69
N GLU A 74 -7.32 -12.08 -15.83
CA GLU A 74 -8.74 -11.76 -15.99
C GLU A 74 -9.63 -12.58 -15.05
N GLY A 75 -9.38 -13.89 -14.93
CA GLY A 75 -10.05 -14.74 -13.94
C GLY A 75 -9.81 -14.30 -12.49
N PHE A 76 -8.58 -13.86 -12.19
CA PHE A 76 -8.22 -13.29 -10.90
C PHE A 76 -8.97 -11.99 -10.65
N ARG A 77 -8.97 -11.05 -11.61
CA ARG A 77 -9.70 -9.79 -11.55
C ARG A 77 -11.17 -10.01 -11.23
N LYS A 78 -11.84 -10.85 -12.03
CA LYS A 78 -13.23 -11.17 -11.82
C LYS A 78 -13.50 -11.66 -10.40
N ARG A 79 -12.71 -12.61 -9.90
CA ARG A 79 -12.88 -13.17 -8.56
C ARG A 79 -12.71 -12.12 -7.46
N GLU A 80 -11.67 -11.29 -7.52
CA GLU A 80 -11.37 -10.30 -6.47
C GLU A 80 -12.45 -9.20 -6.43
N PHE A 81 -12.90 -8.70 -7.59
CA PHE A 81 -13.94 -7.66 -7.62
C PHE A 81 -15.35 -8.20 -7.39
N ASP A 82 -15.67 -9.43 -7.80
CA ASP A 82 -16.93 -10.08 -7.45
C ASP A 82 -17.03 -10.30 -5.93
N ALA A 83 -15.95 -10.69 -5.28
CA ALA A 83 -15.91 -10.84 -3.83
C ALA A 83 -16.10 -9.50 -3.10
N LEU A 84 -15.48 -8.42 -3.60
CA LEU A 84 -15.71 -7.07 -3.07
C LEU A 84 -17.17 -6.64 -3.26
N ALA A 85 -17.75 -6.89 -4.44
CA ALA A 85 -19.15 -6.57 -4.72
C ALA A 85 -20.10 -7.31 -3.78
N ALA A 86 -19.85 -8.60 -3.53
CA ALA A 86 -20.64 -9.41 -2.59
C ALA A 86 -20.55 -8.87 -1.16
N GLU A 87 -19.36 -8.44 -0.72
CA GLU A 87 -19.16 -7.84 0.59
C GLU A 87 -19.90 -6.50 0.73
N ILE A 88 -19.84 -5.65 -0.29
CA ILE A 88 -20.59 -4.38 -0.34
C ILE A 88 -22.11 -4.64 -0.30
N GLN A 89 -22.59 -5.61 -1.07
CA GLN A 89 -24.01 -5.95 -1.12
C GLN A 89 -24.50 -6.49 0.23
N ALA A 90 -23.74 -7.37 0.87
CA ALA A 90 -24.10 -7.98 2.15
C ALA A 90 -24.15 -6.95 3.30
N THR A 91 -23.27 -5.94 3.28
CA THR A 91 -23.14 -4.98 4.39
C THR A 91 -23.83 -3.63 4.11
N SER A 92 -24.10 -3.30 2.85
CA SER A 92 -24.70 -2.02 2.41
C SER A 92 -24.07 -0.79 3.10
N PRO A 93 -22.74 -0.62 3.08
CA PRO A 93 -22.06 0.36 3.90
C PRO A 93 -22.30 1.79 3.39
N ALA A 94 -22.27 2.76 4.31
CA ALA A 94 -22.25 4.16 3.94
C ALA A 94 -20.90 4.59 3.35
N LYS A 95 -19.81 3.97 3.85
CA LYS A 95 -18.43 4.27 3.46
C LYS A 95 -17.64 2.99 3.27
N LEU A 96 -16.81 2.93 2.22
CA LEU A 96 -15.82 1.89 1.99
C LEU A 96 -14.42 2.50 2.06
N ILE A 97 -13.51 1.88 2.78
CA ILE A 97 -12.09 2.25 2.81
C ILE A 97 -11.28 1.11 2.25
N LEU A 98 -10.54 1.39 1.18
CA LEU A 98 -9.53 0.53 0.58
C LEU A 98 -8.16 1.17 0.77
N SER A 99 -7.21 0.46 1.36
CA SER A 99 -5.88 0.98 1.66
C SER A 99 -4.81 0.03 1.14
N SER A 100 -3.97 0.52 0.24
CA SER A 100 -2.79 -0.20 -0.23
C SER A 100 -1.78 0.75 -0.84
N GLU A 101 -0.54 0.66 -0.41
CA GLU A 101 0.60 1.32 -1.06
C GLU A 101 0.86 0.76 -2.47
N HIS A 102 0.36 -0.44 -2.75
CA HIS A 102 0.46 -1.04 -4.09
C HIS A 102 -0.43 -0.36 -5.13
N PHE A 103 -1.45 0.40 -4.73
CA PHE A 103 -2.18 1.23 -5.67
C PHE A 103 -1.26 2.25 -6.34
N GLN A 104 -0.40 2.94 -5.59
CA GLN A 104 0.56 3.87 -6.16
C GLN A 104 1.77 3.14 -6.78
N SER A 105 2.38 2.21 -6.05
CA SER A 105 3.67 1.62 -6.47
C SER A 105 3.55 0.58 -7.59
N ARG A 106 2.32 0.15 -7.93
CA ARG A 106 2.08 -0.87 -8.96
C ARG A 106 1.22 -0.37 -10.13
N LEU A 107 0.31 0.55 -9.92
CA LEU A 107 -0.52 1.08 -11.00
C LEU A 107 0.17 2.30 -11.62
N LEU A 108 1.13 2.04 -12.50
CA LEU A 108 2.05 3.05 -13.04
C LEU A 108 1.52 3.75 -14.30
N SER A 109 0.54 3.14 -14.96
CA SER A 109 -0.05 3.68 -16.20
C SER A 109 -1.48 4.17 -15.99
N LEU A 110 -1.90 5.11 -16.82
CA LEU A 110 -3.31 5.51 -16.88
C LEU A 110 -4.25 4.33 -17.16
N ALA A 111 -3.78 3.34 -17.93
CA ALA A 111 -4.58 2.14 -18.25
C ALA A 111 -4.84 1.31 -16.99
N ASP A 112 -3.83 1.11 -16.14
CA ASP A 112 -3.98 0.40 -14.86
C ASP A 112 -4.99 1.11 -13.95
N ILE A 113 -4.86 2.44 -13.79
CA ILE A 113 -5.72 3.24 -12.90
C ILE A 113 -7.16 3.28 -13.42
N LYS A 114 -7.36 3.41 -14.75
CA LYS A 114 -8.67 3.31 -15.40
C LYS A 114 -9.30 1.94 -15.20
N GLN A 115 -8.50 0.86 -15.30
CA GLN A 115 -8.97 -0.49 -15.03
C GLN A 115 -9.43 -0.66 -13.58
N LEU A 116 -8.65 -0.14 -12.62
CA LEU A 116 -9.04 -0.13 -11.20
C LEU A 116 -10.39 0.58 -11.03
N ARG A 117 -10.51 1.81 -11.54
CA ARG A 117 -11.75 2.60 -11.45
C ARG A 117 -12.95 1.86 -12.02
N SER A 118 -12.84 1.36 -13.24
CA SER A 118 -13.92 0.62 -13.93
C SER A 118 -14.34 -0.61 -13.14
N SER A 119 -13.38 -1.40 -12.62
CA SER A 119 -13.68 -2.60 -11.83
C SER A 119 -14.35 -2.26 -10.49
N LEU A 120 -13.93 -1.16 -9.84
CA LEU A 120 -14.56 -0.67 -8.61
C LEU A 120 -16.00 -0.19 -8.87
N GLU A 121 -16.23 0.55 -9.97
CA GLU A 121 -17.57 0.99 -10.36
C GLU A 121 -18.50 -0.21 -10.61
N GLN A 122 -18.02 -1.25 -11.29
CA GLN A 122 -18.75 -2.50 -11.51
C GLN A 122 -19.04 -3.24 -10.19
N ALA A 123 -18.15 -3.17 -9.22
CA ALA A 123 -18.37 -3.72 -7.87
C ALA A 123 -19.36 -2.89 -7.02
N GLY A 124 -19.90 -1.78 -7.55
CA GLY A 124 -20.85 -0.92 -6.84
C GLY A 124 -20.22 0.24 -6.06
N CYS A 125 -18.93 0.51 -6.30
CA CYS A 125 -18.24 1.68 -5.73
C CYS A 125 -18.62 2.97 -6.47
N SER A 126 -18.73 4.07 -5.73
CA SER A 126 -19.05 5.39 -6.29
C SER A 126 -18.52 6.48 -5.35
N ASN A 127 -18.60 7.75 -5.79
CA ASN A 127 -18.18 8.90 -4.99
C ASN A 127 -16.78 8.71 -4.41
N PHE A 128 -15.80 8.63 -5.31
CA PHE A 128 -14.41 8.33 -4.97
C PHE A 128 -13.72 9.53 -4.29
N ARG A 129 -12.90 9.23 -3.30
CA ARG A 129 -11.94 10.14 -2.69
C ARG A 129 -10.59 9.45 -2.64
N ILE A 130 -9.57 10.05 -3.23
CA ILE A 130 -8.23 9.47 -3.35
C ILE A 130 -7.33 10.14 -2.33
N LEU A 131 -6.98 9.42 -1.28
CA LEU A 131 -6.13 9.91 -0.20
C LEU A 131 -4.69 9.47 -0.42
N VAL A 132 -3.77 10.42 -0.40
CA VAL A 132 -2.33 10.17 -0.53
C VAL A 132 -1.53 11.03 0.44
N TYR A 133 -0.59 10.40 1.15
CA TYR A 133 0.40 11.10 1.99
C TYR A 133 1.70 11.24 1.22
N LEU A 134 2.08 12.48 0.92
CA LEU A 134 3.37 12.80 0.30
C LEU A 134 4.44 12.91 1.37
N ARG A 135 5.59 12.35 1.10
CA ARG A 135 6.75 12.37 1.97
C ARG A 135 7.99 12.84 1.18
N ASP A 136 8.94 13.47 1.85
CA ASP A 136 10.22 13.85 1.25
C ASP A 136 10.80 12.68 0.43
N PRO A 137 11.04 12.86 -0.89
CA PRO A 137 11.57 11.81 -1.77
C PRO A 137 12.88 11.19 -1.28
N LEU A 138 13.77 12.00 -0.69
CA LEU A 138 15.04 11.50 -0.14
C LEU A 138 14.79 10.57 1.06
N LYS A 139 13.88 10.94 1.95
CA LYS A 139 13.52 10.10 3.10
C LYS A 139 12.85 8.80 2.69
N ILE A 140 12.04 8.81 1.63
CA ILE A 140 11.50 7.59 1.02
C ILE A 140 12.65 6.72 0.51
N ALA A 141 13.57 7.28 -0.28
CA ALA A 141 14.72 6.56 -0.83
C ALA A 141 15.61 5.95 0.26
N MET A 142 15.91 6.70 1.32
CA MET A 142 16.66 6.21 2.48
C MET A 142 15.95 5.07 3.20
N SER A 143 14.62 5.15 3.35
CA SER A 143 13.83 4.09 3.98
C SER A 143 13.79 2.82 3.14
N HIS A 144 13.70 2.94 1.81
CA HIS A 144 13.81 1.82 0.89
C HIS A 144 15.20 1.18 0.90
N HIS A 145 16.27 2.00 0.97
CA HIS A 145 17.63 1.52 1.11
C HIS A 145 17.79 0.65 2.38
N GLY A 146 17.36 1.17 3.54
CA GLY A 146 17.42 0.40 4.78
C GLY A 146 16.61 -0.90 4.73
N MET A 147 15.43 -0.88 4.09
CA MET A 147 14.62 -2.08 3.89
C MET A 147 15.31 -3.09 2.97
N ALA A 148 15.94 -2.64 1.88
CA ALA A 148 16.65 -3.51 0.95
C ALA A 148 17.83 -4.23 1.65
N ILE A 149 18.59 -3.49 2.46
CA ILE A 149 19.69 -4.04 3.27
C ILE A 149 19.16 -5.09 4.25
N LYS A 150 18.10 -4.78 5.00
CA LYS A 150 17.45 -5.74 5.91
C LYS A 150 16.95 -7.01 5.21
N LYS A 151 16.61 -6.92 3.93
CA LYS A 151 16.20 -8.06 3.08
C LYS A 151 17.39 -8.77 2.41
N GLY A 152 18.63 -8.58 2.89
CA GLY A 152 19.81 -9.25 2.38
C GLY A 152 20.33 -8.73 1.03
N ILE A 153 19.86 -7.55 0.59
CA ILE A 153 20.33 -6.96 -0.66
C ILE A 153 21.54 -6.07 -0.38
N HIS A 154 22.65 -6.32 -1.09
CA HIS A 154 23.75 -5.37 -1.12
C HIS A 154 23.32 -4.13 -1.93
N VAL A 155 23.33 -2.96 -1.30
CA VAL A 155 22.92 -1.70 -1.90
C VAL A 155 24.14 -0.81 -2.13
N THR A 156 24.30 -0.35 -3.37
CA THR A 156 25.36 0.58 -3.78
C THR A 156 24.86 2.03 -3.71
N GLU A 157 25.77 3.02 -3.85
CA GLU A 157 25.41 4.46 -3.88
C GLU A 157 24.37 4.80 -4.95
N SER A 158 24.34 4.07 -6.07
CA SER A 158 23.37 4.29 -7.14
C SER A 158 21.91 4.06 -6.72
N PHE A 159 21.67 3.36 -5.62
CA PHE A 159 20.32 3.10 -5.11
C PHE A 159 19.60 4.37 -4.64
N TYR A 160 20.32 5.39 -4.21
CA TYR A 160 19.75 6.66 -3.75
C TYR A 160 19.37 7.62 -4.88
N ARG A 161 19.75 7.32 -6.11
CA ARG A 161 19.43 8.20 -7.22
C ARG A 161 17.94 8.14 -7.54
N PRO A 162 17.27 9.28 -7.71
CA PRO A 162 15.83 9.33 -8.04
C PRO A 162 15.47 8.53 -9.30
N GLU A 163 16.40 8.39 -10.23
CA GLU A 163 16.25 7.66 -11.50
C GLU A 163 16.35 6.13 -11.33
N HIS A 164 16.74 5.66 -10.13
CA HIS A 164 16.89 4.21 -9.92
C HIS A 164 15.54 3.50 -10.13
N PRO A 165 15.45 2.44 -11.00
CA PRO A 165 14.18 1.83 -11.41
C PRO A 165 13.30 1.33 -10.25
N ARG A 166 13.90 1.00 -9.12
CA ARG A 166 13.15 0.50 -7.94
C ARG A 166 12.40 1.58 -7.19
N ILE A 167 12.81 2.85 -7.29
CA ILE A 167 12.25 3.94 -6.50
C ILE A 167 11.75 5.11 -7.34
N SER A 168 12.19 5.26 -8.59
CA SER A 168 11.86 6.41 -9.45
C SER A 168 10.35 6.67 -9.51
N HIS A 169 9.54 5.63 -9.68
CA HIS A 169 8.09 5.75 -9.72
C HIS A 169 7.46 6.06 -8.35
N ILE A 170 8.13 5.70 -7.24
CA ILE A 170 7.62 5.96 -5.88
C ILE A 170 7.90 7.40 -5.48
N VAL A 171 9.05 7.94 -5.87
CA VAL A 171 9.47 9.31 -5.50
C VAL A 171 9.01 10.38 -6.48
N ASN A 172 8.48 10.00 -7.65
CA ASN A 172 7.90 10.93 -8.61
C ASN A 172 6.45 11.29 -8.24
N HIS A 173 6.31 12.14 -7.22
CA HIS A 173 5.00 12.56 -6.71
C HIS A 173 4.17 13.26 -7.76
N ARG A 174 4.80 14.07 -8.61
CA ARG A 174 4.12 14.82 -9.69
C ARG A 174 3.41 13.84 -10.63
N GLN A 175 4.12 12.84 -11.14
CA GLN A 175 3.52 11.84 -12.05
C GLN A 175 2.41 11.05 -11.37
N THR A 176 2.58 10.72 -10.07
CA THR A 176 1.53 10.05 -9.29
C THR A 176 0.26 10.91 -9.27
N LEU A 177 0.38 12.18 -8.87
CA LEU A 177 -0.78 13.09 -8.78
C LEU A 177 -1.43 13.30 -10.15
N GLU A 178 -0.64 13.59 -11.19
CA GLU A 178 -1.14 13.77 -12.57
C GLU A 178 -1.89 12.54 -13.08
N ASN A 179 -1.38 11.33 -12.85
CA ASN A 179 -2.03 10.11 -13.31
C ASN A 179 -3.35 9.83 -12.56
N TRP A 180 -3.36 10.02 -11.26
CA TRP A 180 -4.54 9.74 -10.44
C TRP A 180 -5.62 10.80 -10.65
N SER A 181 -5.27 12.09 -10.71
CA SER A 181 -6.23 13.15 -10.98
C SER A 181 -6.80 13.07 -12.40
N ALA A 182 -6.00 12.67 -13.40
CA ALA A 182 -6.50 12.45 -14.76
C ALA A 182 -7.58 11.37 -14.86
N VAL A 183 -7.60 10.41 -13.92
CA VAL A 183 -8.60 9.34 -13.90
C VAL A 183 -9.77 9.65 -12.96
N PHE A 184 -9.49 10.18 -11.78
CA PHE A 184 -10.52 10.37 -10.74
C PHE A 184 -11.06 11.80 -10.64
N GLY A 185 -10.36 12.79 -11.22
CA GLY A 185 -10.66 14.22 -11.10
C GLY A 185 -9.84 14.88 -9.98
N ASP A 186 -9.43 16.13 -10.20
CA ASP A 186 -8.66 16.91 -9.22
C ASP A 186 -9.43 17.12 -7.93
N GLU A 187 -10.73 17.33 -8.04
CA GLU A 187 -11.67 17.57 -6.92
C GLU A 187 -11.78 16.36 -5.97
N ASN A 188 -11.43 15.19 -6.43
CA ASN A 188 -11.47 13.95 -5.65
C ASN A 188 -10.11 13.59 -5.04
N MET A 189 -9.08 14.39 -5.29
CA MET A 189 -7.73 14.19 -4.73
C MET A 189 -7.61 14.85 -3.36
N ASP A 190 -7.26 14.06 -2.36
CA ASP A 190 -6.93 14.53 -1.00
C ASP A 190 -5.44 14.30 -0.74
N VAL A 191 -4.66 15.33 -1.00
CA VAL A 191 -3.19 15.29 -0.93
C VAL A 191 -2.74 15.86 0.40
N ARG A 192 -2.08 15.05 1.22
CA ARG A 192 -1.61 15.42 2.55
C ARG A 192 -0.10 15.26 2.68
N LEU A 193 0.50 15.98 3.60
CA LEU A 193 1.91 15.81 3.92
C LEU A 193 2.08 14.80 5.06
N TYR A 194 3.01 13.87 4.89
CA TYR A 194 3.36 12.92 5.95
C TYR A 194 3.98 13.64 7.15
N PRO A 195 3.48 13.43 8.38
CA PRO A 195 3.93 14.14 9.58
C PRO A 195 5.25 13.57 10.10
N GLU A 196 6.37 13.96 9.51
CA GLU A 196 7.72 13.42 9.77
C GLU A 196 8.16 13.47 11.23
N ALA A 197 7.84 14.57 11.93
CA ALA A 197 8.36 14.85 13.27
C ALA A 197 7.49 14.29 14.41
N SER A 198 6.30 13.77 14.10
CA SER A 198 5.22 13.63 15.10
C SER A 198 4.80 12.19 15.38
N GLY A 199 5.51 11.20 14.83
CA GLY A 199 5.22 9.79 15.06
C GLY A 199 3.94 9.26 14.41
N SER A 200 3.66 7.98 14.64
CA SER A 200 2.50 7.28 14.06
C SER A 200 1.16 7.78 14.61
N GLU A 201 1.11 8.34 15.81
CA GLU A 201 -0.13 8.81 16.44
C GLU A 201 -0.73 10.00 15.70
N VAL A 202 0.11 10.97 15.30
CA VAL A 202 -0.35 12.13 14.52
C VAL A 202 -0.82 11.72 13.14
N LEU A 203 -0.14 10.79 12.48
CA LEU A 203 -0.58 10.23 11.20
C LEU A 203 -1.95 9.56 11.33
N ILE A 204 -2.13 8.76 12.36
CA ILE A 204 -3.39 8.05 12.62
C ILE A 204 -4.52 9.04 12.90
N SER A 205 -4.27 10.05 13.75
CA SER A 205 -5.26 11.08 14.05
C SER A 205 -5.67 11.87 12.80
N ASP A 206 -4.68 12.30 11.99
CA ASP A 206 -4.92 13.00 10.72
C ASP A 206 -5.68 12.12 9.72
N PHE A 207 -5.33 10.83 9.63
CA PHE A 207 -6.04 9.89 8.78
C PHE A 207 -7.51 9.74 9.21
N LEU A 208 -7.77 9.50 10.49
CA LEU A 208 -9.13 9.32 11.01
C LEU A 208 -10.00 10.56 10.82
N GLU A 209 -9.46 11.74 11.10
CA GLU A 209 -10.13 13.02 10.83
C GLU A 209 -10.45 13.16 9.34
N THR A 210 -9.47 12.90 8.48
CA THR A 210 -9.60 12.98 7.01
C THR A 210 -10.69 12.06 6.48
N VAL A 211 -10.77 10.82 6.98
CA VAL A 211 -11.80 9.88 6.52
C VAL A 211 -13.12 10.00 7.29
N GLY A 212 -13.20 10.92 8.27
CA GLY A 212 -14.40 11.17 9.08
C GLY A 212 -14.77 9.98 9.94
N ILE A 213 -13.80 9.47 10.71
CA ILE A 213 -13.98 8.44 11.73
C ILE A 213 -13.59 9.03 13.09
N GLU A 214 -14.50 8.97 14.04
CA GLU A 214 -14.23 9.40 15.41
C GLU A 214 -13.31 8.42 16.11
N GLN A 215 -12.18 8.91 16.65
CA GLN A 215 -11.21 8.07 17.35
C GLN A 215 -11.81 7.32 18.55
N SER A 216 -12.82 7.92 19.20
CA SER A 216 -13.57 7.30 20.30
C SER A 216 -14.34 6.03 19.92
N GLN A 217 -14.58 5.82 18.64
CA GLN A 217 -15.24 4.61 18.10
C GLN A 217 -14.27 3.43 17.93
N LEU A 218 -12.97 3.63 18.17
CA LEU A 218 -11.94 2.65 17.90
C LEU A 218 -11.21 2.20 19.18
N ASP A 219 -10.81 0.95 19.20
CA ASP A 219 -9.87 0.46 20.19
C ASP A 219 -8.44 0.85 19.80
N MET A 220 -7.98 1.96 20.37
CA MET A 220 -6.65 2.51 20.11
C MET A 220 -5.53 1.75 20.86
N SER A 221 -5.86 0.87 21.80
CA SER A 221 -4.87 0.06 22.54
C SER A 221 -4.18 -0.99 21.64
N LYS A 222 -4.76 -1.26 20.48
CA LYS A 222 -4.27 -2.20 19.48
C LYS A 222 -3.27 -1.57 18.48
N GLN A 223 -2.71 -0.40 18.81
CA GLN A 223 -1.66 0.18 17.97
C GLN A 223 -0.35 -0.60 18.13
N GLU A 224 0.12 -1.19 17.04
CA GLU A 224 1.43 -1.82 17.02
C GLU A 224 2.46 -0.84 16.46
N VAL A 225 3.42 -0.44 17.29
CA VAL A 225 4.59 0.34 16.86
C VAL A 225 5.54 -0.63 16.16
N ARG A 226 5.29 -0.88 14.88
CA ARG A 226 6.23 -1.62 14.03
C ARG A 226 7.15 -0.63 13.35
N ASN A 227 8.39 -0.62 13.70
CA ASN A 227 9.58 -0.20 12.92
C ASN A 227 10.68 0.33 13.83
N VAL A 228 11.47 -0.57 14.36
CA VAL A 228 12.78 -0.18 14.90
C VAL A 228 13.72 0.03 13.69
N ASN A 229 14.04 1.28 13.41
CA ASN A 229 15.08 1.58 12.45
C ASN A 229 16.44 1.18 13.02
N LEU A 230 17.20 0.39 12.28
CA LEU A 230 18.61 0.16 12.61
C LEU A 230 19.38 1.49 12.51
N SER A 231 20.39 1.65 13.35
CA SER A 231 21.29 2.79 13.24
C SER A 231 22.02 2.76 11.88
N ALA A 232 22.51 3.91 11.43
CA ALA A 232 23.29 3.99 10.18
C ALA A 232 24.51 3.04 10.21
N VAL A 233 25.17 2.90 11.36
CA VAL A 233 26.31 2.00 11.54
C VAL A 233 25.87 0.53 11.40
N ALA A 234 24.75 0.16 12.01
CA ALA A 234 24.23 -1.21 11.89
C ALA A 234 23.77 -1.54 10.47
N LEU A 235 23.15 -0.59 9.76
CA LEU A 235 22.78 -0.76 8.36
C LEU A 235 24.02 -0.92 7.48
N GLU A 236 25.07 -0.13 7.67
CA GLU A 236 26.30 -0.25 6.89
C GLU A 236 27.00 -1.59 7.15
N ALA A 237 27.13 -2.00 8.43
CA ALA A 237 27.69 -3.32 8.77
C ALA A 237 26.93 -4.47 8.08
N LEU A 238 25.59 -4.40 8.12
CA LEU A 238 24.74 -5.39 7.45
C LEU A 238 24.90 -5.34 5.92
N ASN A 239 25.02 -4.15 5.32
CA ASN A 239 25.24 -3.98 3.90
C ASN A 239 26.58 -4.61 3.45
N GLN A 240 27.66 -4.45 4.24
CA GLN A 240 28.95 -5.09 4.00
C GLN A 240 28.88 -6.62 4.13
N LEU A 241 28.08 -7.14 5.04
CA LEU A 241 27.81 -8.58 5.13
C LEU A 241 27.06 -9.08 3.89
N ASN A 242 26.04 -8.34 3.43
CA ASN A 242 25.30 -8.67 2.22
C ASN A 242 26.19 -8.71 0.97
N ALA A 243 27.23 -7.85 0.90
CA ALA A 243 28.20 -7.84 -0.19
C ALA A 243 29.03 -9.12 -0.27
N LYS A 244 29.27 -9.77 0.88
CA LYS A 244 30.14 -10.98 1.00
C LYS A 244 29.37 -12.29 0.91
N SER A 245 28.05 -12.26 1.05
CA SER A 245 27.22 -13.46 1.06
C SER A 245 26.75 -13.83 -0.33
N ASP A 246 26.91 -15.11 -0.69
CA ASP A 246 26.29 -15.66 -1.90
C ASP A 246 24.76 -15.57 -1.76
N ARG A 247 24.14 -14.77 -2.61
CA ARG A 247 22.70 -14.41 -2.58
C ARG A 247 21.75 -15.61 -2.43
N VAL A 248 22.15 -16.78 -2.89
CA VAL A 248 21.30 -17.97 -2.89
C VAL A 248 21.21 -18.62 -1.50
N ARG A 249 22.25 -18.49 -0.68
CA ARG A 249 22.30 -19.14 0.63
C ARG A 249 21.47 -18.42 1.69
N LEU A 250 21.55 -17.10 1.77
CA LEU A 250 20.78 -16.29 2.72
C LEU A 250 19.26 -16.36 2.48
N LEU A 251 18.80 -16.46 1.24
CA LEU A 251 17.36 -16.56 0.93
C LEU A 251 16.75 -17.92 1.27
N ALA A 252 17.57 -18.97 1.38
CA ALA A 252 17.09 -20.34 1.68
C ALA A 252 17.13 -20.66 3.18
N GLU A 253 18.19 -20.22 3.88
CA GLU A 253 18.41 -20.57 5.28
C GLU A 253 17.81 -19.56 6.27
N ASP A 254 17.62 -18.29 5.87
CA ASP A 254 17.21 -17.21 6.76
C ASP A 254 15.75 -16.71 6.55
N ARG A 255 14.91 -17.43 5.82
CA ARG A 255 13.45 -17.15 5.81
C ARG A 255 12.85 -17.11 7.22
N TRP A 256 13.44 -17.87 8.13
CA TRP A 256 13.05 -17.92 9.53
C TRP A 256 13.42 -16.65 10.30
N LEU A 257 14.61 -16.07 10.08
CA LEU A 257 15.04 -14.82 10.74
C LEU A 257 14.22 -13.61 10.28
N PHE A 258 13.75 -13.60 9.04
CA PHE A 258 12.93 -12.49 8.51
C PHE A 258 11.48 -12.51 9.01
N HIS A 259 10.91 -13.68 9.36
CA HIS A 259 9.58 -13.77 9.99
C HIS A 259 9.56 -13.36 11.47
N GLN A 260 10.70 -13.26 12.12
CA GLN A 260 10.82 -12.78 13.50
C GLN A 260 11.07 -11.25 13.57
N LEU A 261 11.34 -10.61 12.42
CA LEU A 261 11.62 -9.18 12.31
C LEU A 261 10.49 -8.41 11.56
N GLU A 262 9.45 -9.10 11.10
CA GLU A 262 8.17 -8.56 10.66
C GLU A 262 7.15 -8.53 11.81
#